data_8eb638dac59d15f9320ada06b9fb8864
#
_entry.id   8eb638dac59d15f9320ada06b9fb8864
#
_cell.length_a   1.000
_cell.length_b   1.000
_cell.length_c   1.000
_cell.angle_alpha   90.00
_cell.angle_beta   90.00
_cell.angle_gamma   90.00
#
_symmetry.space_group_name_H-M   'P 1'
#
loop_
_entity.id
_entity.type
_entity.pdbx_description
1 polymer ?
#
loop_
_entity_poly.entity_id
_entity_poly.type
_entity_poly.pdbx_seq_one_letter_code
_entity_poly.pdbx_strand_id
1 'polypeptide(L)'
;MSVVTILGSARGESHTQELLELVVAGRPATRIDLRDLDIRQYEYDSAMERDDFGKVVNAMIGHARIVFATPVYWYAMSGRMKVCFDRFTDLVTVRQDLGRQLNGRTMFVLACGSEKMMPPGFEVPFRESSRYLHMTYGGAFYAQTAENGLLPAAAQDAAAFGRIVFG
;
A
#
# COMPACT_ATOMS: atom_id res chain seq x y z
N MET A 1 -17.14 -5.89 1.96
CA MET A 1 -15.98 -6.61 1.35
C MET A 1 -14.81 -6.59 2.32
N SER A 2 -13.95 -7.63 2.35
CA SER A 2 -12.78 -7.66 3.23
C SER A 2 -11.67 -6.74 2.72
N VAL A 3 -11.06 -5.97 3.63
CA VAL A 3 -10.01 -4.99 3.32
C VAL A 3 -8.75 -5.31 4.13
N VAL A 4 -7.58 -5.27 3.50
CA VAL A 4 -6.29 -5.23 4.17
C VAL A 4 -5.60 -3.91 3.89
N THR A 5 -4.98 -3.34 4.90
CA THR A 5 -4.16 -2.14 4.80
C THR A 5 -2.70 -2.47 5.06
N ILE A 6 -1.80 -1.99 4.22
CA ILE A 6 -0.36 -2.23 4.28
C ILE A 6 0.33 -0.88 4.40
N LEU A 7 0.86 -0.59 5.58
CA LEU A 7 1.50 0.68 5.91
C LEU A 7 3.02 0.58 5.69
N GLY A 8 3.55 1.43 4.83
CA GLY A 8 4.99 1.53 4.53
C GLY A 8 5.63 2.81 5.05
N SER A 9 5.22 3.30 6.22
CA SER A 9 5.88 4.46 6.84
C SER A 9 7.23 4.08 7.48
N ALA A 10 8.14 5.04 7.56
CA ALA A 10 9.43 4.86 8.24
C ALA A 10 9.33 5.01 9.76
N ARG A 11 8.27 5.62 10.29
CA ARG A 11 8.04 5.86 11.73
C ARG A 11 6.64 5.47 12.16
N GLY A 12 6.47 5.20 13.46
CA GLY A 12 5.23 4.73 14.06
C GLY A 12 4.09 5.73 13.95
N GLU A 13 4.24 6.82 14.65
CA GLU A 13 3.33 7.95 14.53
C GLU A 13 3.70 8.76 13.29
N SER A 14 2.88 8.69 12.26
CA SER A 14 3.14 9.32 10.97
C SER A 14 1.87 9.85 10.34
N HIS A 15 2.01 10.90 9.56
CA HIS A 15 0.88 11.45 8.79
C HIS A 15 0.26 10.42 7.83
N THR A 16 1.05 9.45 7.37
CA THR A 16 0.53 8.33 6.56
C THR A 16 -0.39 7.42 7.38
N GLN A 17 -0.05 7.15 8.63
CA GLN A 17 -0.90 6.39 9.54
C GLN A 17 -2.16 7.18 9.88
N GLU A 18 -2.03 8.46 10.21
CA GLU A 18 -3.16 9.36 10.45
C GLU A 18 -4.13 9.36 9.24
N LEU A 19 -3.60 9.48 8.03
CA LEU A 19 -4.39 9.42 6.80
C LEU A 19 -5.11 8.08 6.65
N LEU A 20 -4.41 6.99 6.95
CA LEU A 20 -4.99 5.65 6.91
C LEU A 20 -6.16 5.49 7.89
N GLU A 21 -6.03 6.02 9.10
CA GLU A 21 -7.10 5.99 10.10
C GLU A 21 -8.33 6.78 9.65
N LEU A 22 -8.13 7.94 9.02
CA LEU A 22 -9.23 8.74 8.45
C LEU A 22 -9.97 7.97 7.32
N VAL A 23 -9.24 7.27 6.47
CA VAL A 23 -9.84 6.46 5.39
C VAL A 23 -10.57 5.23 5.95
N VAL A 24 -9.98 4.54 6.91
CA VAL A 24 -10.59 3.36 7.55
C VAL A 24 -11.80 3.77 8.39
N ALA A 25 -11.72 4.89 9.13
CA ALA A 25 -12.81 5.46 9.92
C ALA A 25 -13.55 4.42 10.79
N GLY A 26 -12.80 3.58 11.51
CA GLY A 26 -13.32 2.55 12.39
C GLY A 26 -13.93 1.31 11.70
N ARG A 27 -13.90 1.24 10.36
CA ARG A 27 -14.38 0.06 9.63
C ARG A 27 -13.42 -1.13 9.82
N PRO A 28 -13.91 -2.38 9.78
CA PRO A 28 -13.06 -3.55 9.95
C PRO A 28 -12.05 -3.67 8.78
N ALA A 29 -10.77 -3.72 9.11
CA ALA A 29 -9.68 -3.96 8.19
C ALA A 29 -8.56 -4.74 8.87
N THR A 30 -7.98 -5.70 8.16
CA THR A 30 -6.72 -6.32 8.57
C THR A 30 -5.60 -5.30 8.39
N ARG A 31 -4.70 -5.19 9.36
CA ARG A 31 -3.64 -4.19 9.35
C ARG A 31 -2.28 -4.87 9.31
N ILE A 32 -1.43 -4.42 8.40
CA ILE A 32 -0.03 -4.79 8.31
C ILE A 32 0.81 -3.51 8.34
N ASP A 33 1.73 -3.44 9.26
CA ASP A 33 2.79 -2.43 9.27
C ASP A 33 4.09 -3.10 8.80
N LEU A 34 4.66 -2.60 7.72
CA LEU A 34 5.91 -3.15 7.19
C LEU A 34 7.12 -2.93 8.12
N ARG A 35 6.97 -2.12 9.17
CA ARG A 35 8.01 -1.96 10.21
C ARG A 35 8.12 -3.17 11.13
N ASP A 36 7.02 -3.88 11.29
CA ASP A 36 6.93 -5.04 12.19
C ASP A 36 7.37 -6.33 11.50
N LEU A 37 7.79 -6.24 10.23
CA LEU A 37 8.16 -7.36 9.39
C LEU A 37 9.61 -7.29 8.95
N ASP A 38 10.30 -8.42 9.00
CA ASP A 38 11.62 -8.60 8.39
C ASP A 38 11.43 -8.98 6.92
N ILE A 39 11.37 -7.98 6.04
CA ILE A 39 11.29 -8.18 4.59
C ILE A 39 12.63 -7.77 3.99
N ARG A 40 13.37 -8.76 3.49
CA ARG A 40 14.66 -8.54 2.83
C ARG A 40 14.47 -7.96 1.44
N GLN A 41 15.49 -7.26 0.97
CA GLN A 41 15.54 -6.80 -0.42
C GLN A 41 15.45 -8.00 -1.37
N TYR A 42 14.90 -7.75 -2.56
CA TYR A 42 14.86 -8.76 -3.60
C TYR A 42 16.29 -9.12 -4.03
N GLU A 43 16.55 -10.41 -4.08
CA GLU A 43 17.77 -11.00 -4.63
C GLU A 43 17.36 -12.16 -5.54
N TYR A 44 18.06 -12.36 -6.66
CA TYR A 44 17.70 -13.38 -7.64
C TYR A 44 17.65 -14.79 -7.07
N ASP A 45 18.44 -15.05 -6.02
CA ASP A 45 18.52 -16.35 -5.34
C ASP A 45 17.69 -16.39 -4.04
N SER A 46 16.88 -15.34 -3.78
CA SER A 46 16.08 -15.31 -2.55
C SER A 46 14.85 -16.22 -2.66
N ALA A 47 14.63 -17.02 -1.64
CA ALA A 47 13.38 -17.73 -1.47
C ALA A 47 12.46 -16.92 -0.55
N MET A 48 11.22 -16.72 -0.97
CA MET A 48 10.18 -16.02 -0.20
C MET A 48 9.97 -16.58 1.21
N GLU A 49 10.34 -17.85 1.42
CA GLU A 49 10.18 -18.58 2.67
C GLU A 49 11.20 -18.18 3.75
N ARG A 50 12.18 -17.33 3.42
CA ARG A 50 13.26 -16.94 4.34
C ARG A 50 13.00 -15.68 5.14
N ASP A 51 11.85 -15.02 4.91
CA ASP A 51 11.49 -13.78 5.57
C ASP A 51 9.97 -13.61 5.69
N ASP A 52 9.54 -12.43 6.18
CA ASP A 52 8.13 -12.15 6.45
C ASP A 52 7.31 -11.71 5.22
N PHE A 53 7.88 -11.66 4.02
CA PHE A 53 7.13 -11.24 2.82
C PHE A 53 5.91 -12.14 2.57
N GLY A 54 6.01 -13.43 2.88
CA GLY A 54 4.89 -14.37 2.80
C GLY A 54 3.66 -13.94 3.62
N LYS A 55 3.84 -13.26 4.75
CA LYS A 55 2.73 -12.74 5.56
C LYS A 55 1.95 -11.67 4.82
N VAL A 56 2.67 -10.77 4.12
CA VAL A 56 2.04 -9.72 3.29
C VAL A 56 1.23 -10.34 2.16
N VAL A 57 1.83 -11.29 1.43
CA VAL A 57 1.18 -11.97 0.31
C VAL A 57 -0.07 -12.72 0.74
N ASN A 58 0.01 -13.48 1.84
CA ASN A 58 -1.14 -14.21 2.38
C ASN A 58 -2.28 -13.27 2.79
N ALA A 59 -1.95 -12.12 3.37
CA ALA A 59 -2.95 -11.11 3.68
C ALA A 59 -3.57 -10.50 2.42
N MET A 60 -2.78 -10.20 1.39
CA MET A 60 -3.29 -9.73 0.10
C MET A 60 -4.25 -10.74 -0.55
N ILE A 61 -3.88 -12.01 -0.57
CA ILE A 61 -4.70 -13.10 -1.12
C ILE A 61 -6.00 -13.28 -0.31
N GLY A 62 -5.96 -13.13 1.00
CA GLY A 62 -7.10 -13.29 1.90
C GLY A 62 -8.16 -12.19 1.79
N HIS A 63 -7.88 -11.08 1.09
CA HIS A 63 -8.74 -9.91 1.06
C HIS A 63 -9.10 -9.49 -0.37
N ALA A 64 -10.33 -9.00 -0.55
CA ALA A 64 -10.79 -8.52 -1.85
C ALA A 64 -10.16 -7.18 -2.24
N ARG A 65 -9.83 -6.35 -1.23
CA ARG A 65 -9.33 -4.99 -1.41
C ARG A 65 -8.07 -4.79 -0.58
N ILE A 66 -7.07 -4.20 -1.21
CA ILE A 66 -5.73 -3.99 -0.66
C ILE A 66 -5.40 -2.51 -0.74
N VAL A 67 -5.09 -1.90 0.40
CA VAL A 67 -4.73 -0.48 0.48
C VAL A 67 -3.27 -0.37 0.86
N PHE A 68 -2.44 0.14 -0.04
CA PHE A 68 -1.05 0.50 0.24
C PHE A 68 -0.98 1.95 0.68
N ALA A 69 -0.46 2.19 1.89
CA ALA A 69 -0.31 3.51 2.47
C ALA A 69 1.18 3.85 2.63
N THR A 70 1.64 4.92 1.99
CA THR A 70 3.06 5.30 1.94
C THR A 70 3.24 6.81 1.96
N PRO A 71 4.25 7.35 2.68
CA PRO A 71 4.64 8.73 2.47
C PRO A 71 5.30 8.91 1.10
N VAL A 72 5.27 10.13 0.58
CA VAL A 72 6.05 10.51 -0.60
C VAL A 72 7.45 10.92 -0.14
N TYR A 73 8.46 10.16 -0.54
CA TYR A 73 9.87 10.48 -0.33
C TYR A 73 10.56 10.62 -1.68
N TRP A 74 11.13 11.80 -1.95
CA TRP A 74 11.81 12.04 -3.22
C TRP A 74 10.96 11.63 -4.43
N TYR A 75 9.70 12.07 -4.43
CA TYR A 75 8.72 11.85 -5.50
C TYR A 75 8.30 10.39 -5.72
N ALA A 76 8.68 9.47 -4.81
CA ALA A 76 8.40 8.05 -4.89
C ALA A 76 7.83 7.50 -3.58
N MET A 77 7.42 6.24 -3.58
CA MET A 77 7.04 5.50 -2.37
C MET A 77 8.25 5.38 -1.42
N SER A 78 7.97 5.14 -0.14
CA SER A 78 9.02 4.89 0.85
C SER A 78 9.89 3.69 0.49
N GLY A 79 11.13 3.65 0.99
CA GLY A 79 12.02 2.50 0.78
C GLY A 79 11.43 1.18 1.26
N ARG A 80 10.72 1.16 2.41
CA ARG A 80 10.03 -0.04 2.91
C ARG A 80 8.94 -0.53 1.95
N MET A 81 8.14 0.38 1.42
CA MET A 81 7.13 0.05 0.42
C MET A 81 7.79 -0.44 -0.86
N LYS A 82 8.90 0.20 -1.29
CA LYS A 82 9.63 -0.21 -2.49
C LYS A 82 10.22 -1.62 -2.36
N VAL A 83 10.81 -1.95 -1.21
CA VAL A 83 11.28 -3.31 -0.93
C VAL A 83 10.15 -4.32 -1.07
N CYS A 84 8.98 -4.03 -0.49
CA CYS A 84 7.80 -4.89 -0.62
C CYS A 84 7.37 -5.06 -2.10
N PHE A 85 7.39 -3.98 -2.89
CA PHE A 85 7.05 -4.03 -4.31
C PHE A 85 8.09 -4.76 -5.16
N ASP A 86 9.37 -4.63 -4.87
CA ASP A 86 10.43 -5.39 -5.55
C ASP A 86 10.26 -6.90 -5.34
N ARG A 87 9.79 -7.30 -4.17
CA ARG A 87 9.49 -8.69 -3.82
C ARG A 87 8.27 -9.27 -4.56
N PHE A 88 7.44 -8.45 -5.24
CA PHE A 88 6.42 -8.98 -6.16
C PHE A 88 7.04 -9.77 -7.31
N THR A 89 8.32 -9.61 -7.57
CA THR A 89 9.07 -10.47 -8.51
C THR A 89 8.99 -11.95 -8.11
N ASP A 90 8.97 -12.28 -6.83
CA ASP A 90 8.81 -13.66 -6.36
C ASP A 90 7.48 -14.27 -6.82
N LEU A 91 6.43 -13.45 -6.92
CA LEU A 91 5.08 -13.89 -7.31
C LEU A 91 4.94 -14.17 -8.80
N VAL A 92 5.88 -13.72 -9.62
CA VAL A 92 5.89 -13.94 -11.06
C VAL A 92 7.03 -14.85 -11.52
N THR A 93 7.90 -15.26 -10.60
CA THR A 93 9.01 -16.19 -10.84
C THR A 93 8.86 -17.49 -10.07
N VAL A 94 9.15 -17.48 -8.78
CA VAL A 94 9.25 -18.70 -7.95
C VAL A 94 7.92 -19.10 -7.30
N ARG A 95 7.02 -18.17 -7.02
CA ARG A 95 5.72 -18.43 -6.37
C ARG A 95 4.54 -17.94 -7.23
N GLN A 96 4.54 -18.32 -8.49
CA GLN A 96 3.47 -18.00 -9.43
C GLN A 96 2.09 -18.53 -8.99
N ASP A 97 2.07 -19.60 -8.20
CA ASP A 97 0.86 -20.14 -7.58
C ASP A 97 0.16 -19.11 -6.67
N LEU A 98 0.93 -18.33 -5.91
CA LEU A 98 0.42 -17.24 -5.07
C LEU A 98 0.10 -15.98 -5.91
N GLY A 99 0.97 -15.64 -6.86
CA GLY A 99 0.73 -14.49 -7.74
C GLY A 99 -0.60 -14.58 -8.49
N ARG A 100 -0.94 -15.76 -9.02
CA ARG A 100 -2.23 -15.99 -9.70
C ARG A 100 -3.46 -15.80 -8.79
N GLN A 101 -3.33 -15.96 -7.48
CA GLN A 101 -4.42 -15.74 -6.53
C GLN A 101 -4.73 -14.27 -6.27
N LEU A 102 -3.88 -13.36 -6.73
CA LEU A 102 -4.15 -11.91 -6.69
C LEU A 102 -5.08 -11.45 -7.81
N ASN A 103 -5.32 -12.28 -8.82
CA ASN A 103 -6.24 -11.97 -9.90
C ASN A 103 -7.63 -11.55 -9.37
N GLY A 104 -8.14 -10.43 -9.88
CA GLY A 104 -9.44 -9.89 -9.50
C GLY A 104 -9.48 -9.13 -8.17
N ARG A 105 -8.37 -9.05 -7.41
CA ARG A 105 -8.26 -8.17 -6.24
C ARG A 105 -8.20 -6.71 -6.68
N THR A 106 -8.59 -5.80 -5.80
CA THR A 106 -8.50 -4.35 -6.09
C THR A 106 -7.42 -3.71 -5.24
N MET A 107 -6.49 -3.01 -5.89
CA MET A 107 -5.43 -2.24 -5.24
C MET A 107 -5.81 -0.77 -5.15
N PHE A 108 -5.66 -0.19 -3.98
CA PHE A 108 -5.78 1.24 -3.71
C PHE A 108 -4.47 1.78 -3.13
N VAL A 109 -4.24 3.08 -3.31
CA VAL A 109 -3.06 3.76 -2.79
C VAL A 109 -3.46 4.95 -1.94
N LEU A 110 -2.84 5.07 -0.77
CA LEU A 110 -2.87 6.27 0.06
C LEU A 110 -1.47 6.87 0.10
N ALA A 111 -1.35 8.14 -0.19
CA ALA A 111 -0.09 8.84 -0.09
C ALA A 111 -0.24 10.19 0.58
N CYS A 112 0.80 10.65 1.25
CA CYS A 112 0.88 12.00 1.79
C CYS A 112 2.29 12.57 1.62
N GLY A 113 2.36 13.89 1.53
CA GLY A 113 3.61 14.62 1.36
C GLY A 113 3.41 16.13 1.42
N SER A 114 4.50 16.90 1.33
CA SER A 114 4.48 18.37 1.45
C SER A 114 3.94 19.09 0.21
N GLU A 115 3.97 18.44 -0.95
CA GLU A 115 3.48 19.06 -2.18
C GLU A 115 1.96 19.27 -2.15
N LYS A 116 1.48 20.27 -2.87
CA LYS A 116 0.03 20.56 -2.95
C LYS A 116 -0.77 19.46 -3.65
N MET A 117 -0.12 18.72 -4.52
CA MET A 117 -0.72 17.62 -5.31
C MET A 117 0.20 16.44 -5.34
N MET A 118 -0.37 15.27 -5.60
CA MET A 118 0.42 14.07 -5.84
C MET A 118 1.44 14.31 -6.95
N PRO A 119 2.72 13.98 -6.74
CA PRO A 119 3.74 14.16 -7.76
C PRO A 119 3.39 13.41 -9.06
N PRO A 120 3.64 14.02 -10.22
CA PRO A 120 3.44 13.35 -11.50
C PRO A 120 4.22 12.02 -11.56
N GLY A 121 3.54 10.96 -12.01
CA GLY A 121 4.15 9.64 -12.12
C GLY A 121 4.19 8.82 -10.83
N PHE A 122 3.86 9.38 -9.67
CA PHE A 122 3.86 8.66 -8.39
C PHE A 122 3.00 7.38 -8.41
N GLU A 123 1.84 7.44 -9.06
CA GLU A 123 0.93 6.29 -9.18
C GLU A 123 1.42 5.17 -10.11
N VAL A 124 2.34 5.48 -11.02
CA VAL A 124 2.74 4.55 -12.09
C VAL A 124 3.17 3.19 -11.56
N PRO A 125 4.08 3.09 -10.56
CA PRO A 125 4.49 1.78 -10.04
C PRO A 125 3.34 0.95 -9.50
N PHE A 126 2.38 1.58 -8.83
CA PHE A 126 1.22 0.89 -8.25
C PHE A 126 0.26 0.42 -9.32
N ARG A 127 -0.11 1.29 -10.25
CA ARG A 127 -1.04 0.99 -11.33
C ARG A 127 -0.49 -0.10 -12.25
N GLU A 128 0.76 0.01 -12.66
CA GLU A 128 1.36 -0.98 -13.56
C GLU A 128 1.62 -2.31 -12.86
N SER A 129 2.01 -2.30 -11.57
CA SER A 129 2.13 -3.55 -10.79
C SER A 129 0.77 -4.23 -10.60
N SER A 130 -0.30 -3.47 -10.32
CA SER A 130 -1.65 -4.06 -10.23
C SER A 130 -2.05 -4.71 -11.55
N ARG A 131 -1.82 -4.02 -12.67
CA ARG A 131 -2.11 -4.54 -14.01
C ARG A 131 -1.31 -5.81 -14.32
N TYR A 132 -0.02 -5.81 -13.97
CA TYR A 132 0.86 -6.96 -14.21
C TYR A 132 0.44 -8.20 -13.42
N LEU A 133 -0.08 -8.01 -12.18
CA LEU A 133 -0.59 -9.06 -11.32
C LEU A 133 -2.08 -9.37 -11.55
N HIS A 134 -2.68 -8.89 -12.67
CA HIS A 134 -4.10 -9.06 -13.02
C HIS A 134 -5.06 -8.57 -11.93
N MET A 135 -4.65 -7.57 -11.15
CA MET A 135 -5.50 -6.88 -10.19
C MET A 135 -6.20 -5.68 -10.85
N THR A 136 -7.29 -5.22 -10.25
CA THR A 136 -7.90 -3.94 -10.60
C THR A 136 -7.19 -2.82 -9.86
N TYR A 137 -6.82 -1.73 -10.54
CA TYR A 137 -6.37 -0.51 -9.89
C TYR A 137 -7.59 0.34 -9.51
N GLY A 138 -7.84 0.48 -8.20
CA GLY A 138 -9.00 1.21 -7.66
C GLY A 138 -8.76 2.71 -7.50
N GLY A 139 -7.54 3.18 -7.75
CA GLY A 139 -7.15 4.58 -7.66
C GLY A 139 -6.30 4.93 -6.46
N ALA A 140 -5.91 6.19 -6.40
CA ALA A 140 -5.08 6.74 -5.33
C ALA A 140 -5.74 7.95 -4.68
N PHE A 141 -5.47 8.15 -3.40
CA PHE A 141 -5.77 9.36 -2.67
C PHE A 141 -4.49 9.95 -2.09
N TYR A 142 -4.32 11.25 -2.28
CA TYR A 142 -3.17 12.00 -1.78
C TYR A 142 -3.63 13.10 -0.83
N ALA A 143 -2.98 13.21 0.32
CA ALA A 143 -3.18 14.29 1.27
C ALA A 143 -1.91 15.13 1.40
N GLN A 144 -2.07 16.46 1.29
CA GLN A 144 -0.98 17.37 1.62
C GLN A 144 -0.75 17.40 3.12
N THR A 145 0.51 17.37 3.52
CA THR A 145 0.95 17.55 4.92
C THR A 145 1.49 18.96 5.15
N ALA A 146 1.26 19.47 6.35
CA ALA A 146 1.94 20.63 6.91
C ALA A 146 2.91 20.17 8.03
N GLU A 147 3.58 21.12 8.66
CA GLU A 147 4.51 20.85 9.75
C GLU A 147 3.87 20.07 10.92
N ASN A 148 2.60 20.32 11.20
CA ASN A 148 1.86 19.77 12.35
C ASN A 148 0.85 18.68 11.95
N GLY A 149 0.91 18.09 10.76
CA GLY A 149 0.00 17.01 10.37
C GLY A 149 -0.65 17.18 9.00
N LEU A 150 -1.75 16.47 8.79
CA LEU A 150 -2.56 16.59 7.59
C LEU A 150 -3.31 17.94 7.58
N LEU A 151 -3.50 18.50 6.40
CA LEU A 151 -4.36 19.69 6.27
C LEU A 151 -5.82 19.32 6.59
N PRO A 152 -6.61 20.23 7.22
CA PRO A 152 -7.99 19.95 7.65
C PRO A 152 -8.92 19.44 6.53
N ALA A 153 -8.74 19.90 5.30
CA ALA A 153 -9.52 19.43 4.15
C ALA A 153 -9.32 17.95 3.85
N ALA A 154 -8.17 17.37 4.19
CA ALA A 154 -7.85 15.97 3.94
C ALA A 154 -8.83 15.01 4.63
N ALA A 155 -9.38 15.38 5.78
CA ALA A 155 -10.29 14.49 6.54
C ALA A 155 -11.60 14.20 5.78
N GLN A 156 -12.19 15.22 5.16
CA GLN A 156 -13.43 15.07 4.39
C GLN A 156 -13.19 14.22 3.13
N ASP A 157 -12.11 14.50 2.41
CA ASP A 157 -11.76 13.79 1.18
C ASP A 157 -11.33 12.35 1.48
N ALA A 158 -10.61 12.11 2.59
CA ALA A 158 -10.27 10.78 3.07
C ALA A 158 -11.52 9.94 3.37
N ALA A 159 -12.53 10.52 4.01
CA ALA A 159 -13.79 9.85 4.28
C ALA A 159 -14.53 9.48 2.98
N ALA A 160 -14.48 10.35 1.96
CA ALA A 160 -15.04 10.07 0.64
C ALA A 160 -14.31 8.91 -0.04
N PHE A 161 -12.98 8.91 -0.03
CA PHE A 161 -12.18 7.82 -0.56
C PHE A 161 -12.41 6.51 0.21
N GLY A 162 -12.57 6.60 1.53
CA GLY A 162 -12.93 5.46 2.38
C GLY A 162 -14.23 4.78 1.94
N ARG A 163 -15.23 5.54 1.50
CA ARG A 163 -16.46 4.95 0.93
C ARG A 163 -16.19 4.17 -0.34
N ILE A 164 -15.25 4.59 -1.18
CA ILE A 164 -14.85 3.84 -2.38
C ILE A 164 -14.10 2.57 -1.99
N VAL A 165 -13.19 2.66 -1.02
CA VAL A 165 -12.38 1.52 -0.55
C VAL A 165 -13.25 0.44 0.12
N PHE A 166 -14.26 0.81 0.87
CA PHE A 166 -15.09 -0.16 1.62
C PHE A 166 -16.38 -0.56 0.89
N GLY A 167 -16.79 0.18 -0.14
CA GLY A 167 -17.88 -0.14 -1.06
C GLY A 167 -19.22 0.00 -0.45
#